data_8f62828545586eb7f9bf99b428c59023
#
_entry.id   8f62828545586eb7f9bf99b428c59023
#
_cell.length_a   1.000
_cell.length_b   1.000
_cell.length_c   1.000
_cell.angle_alpha   90.00
_cell.angle_beta   90.00
_cell.angle_gamma   90.00
#
_symmetry.space_group_name_H-M   'P 1'
#
loop_
_entity.id
_entity.type
_entity.pdbx_description
1 polymer ?
#
loop_
_entity_poly.entity_id
_entity_poly.type
_entity_poly.pdbx_seq_one_letter_code
_entity_poly.pdbx_strand_id
1 'polypeptide(L)'
;MALGGTMMCAVAQAAAAQSPDMHVPNGHVGEHIVTMQKLDWFLAAQLALEAVRSCAMQGYSVTATVVDTTGHQQAVIKGDSVPLQSLSVSYRKAYTAYSYGLAFNMNTTSELIAAKVTGPANGALNTIPEVLFVPGGVTLRRVSDNTVLGGIGVSGAPGGEKDEACAQAAVQKYRADFR
;
A
#
# COMPACT_ATOMS: atom_id res chain seq x y z
N MET A 1 -5.28 -7.90 86.57
CA MET A 1 -5.33 -8.88 85.44
C MET A 1 -5.82 -8.18 84.19
N ALA A 2 -4.91 -7.85 83.32
CA ALA A 2 -5.25 -7.16 82.05
C ALA A 2 -4.92 -8.14 80.92
N LEU A 3 -5.99 -8.48 80.14
CA LEU A 3 -5.89 -9.31 78.96
C LEU A 3 -5.71 -8.37 77.73
N GLY A 4 -4.52 -8.37 77.16
CA GLY A 4 -4.24 -7.68 75.91
C GLY A 4 -4.67 -8.53 74.68
N GLY A 5 -5.63 -8.04 73.93
CA GLY A 5 -6.01 -8.63 72.66
C GLY A 5 -5.21 -8.01 71.52
N THR A 6 -4.38 -8.79 70.84
CA THR A 6 -3.64 -8.38 69.64
C THR A 6 -4.57 -8.51 68.42
N MET A 7 -4.89 -7.40 67.81
CA MET A 7 -5.67 -7.36 66.57
C MET A 7 -4.77 -7.54 65.39
N MET A 8 -4.80 -8.71 64.73
CA MET A 8 -4.08 -8.97 63.45
C MET A 8 -4.85 -8.33 62.32
N CYS A 9 -4.23 -7.31 61.70
CA CYS A 9 -4.69 -6.71 60.44
C CYS A 9 -4.32 -7.63 59.26
N ALA A 10 -5.32 -8.28 58.66
CA ALA A 10 -5.13 -9.04 57.44
C ALA A 10 -5.05 -8.08 56.24
N VAL A 11 -3.88 -7.99 55.63
CA VAL A 11 -3.70 -7.23 54.39
C VAL A 11 -4.17 -8.12 53.25
N ALA A 12 -5.30 -7.75 52.62
CA ALA A 12 -5.78 -8.39 51.40
C ALA A 12 -4.86 -7.98 50.24
N GLN A 13 -4.09 -8.93 49.70
CA GLN A 13 -3.36 -8.74 48.46
C GLN A 13 -4.35 -8.76 47.30
N ALA A 14 -4.49 -7.62 46.63
CA ALA A 14 -5.24 -7.54 45.37
C ALA A 14 -4.44 -8.32 44.30
N ALA A 15 -5.03 -9.41 43.78
CA ALA A 15 -4.50 -10.11 42.64
C ALA A 15 -4.54 -9.15 41.42
N ALA A 16 -3.36 -8.85 40.86
CA ALA A 16 -3.25 -8.12 39.61
C ALA A 16 -3.93 -8.94 38.52
N ALA A 17 -4.98 -8.36 37.93
CA ALA A 17 -5.64 -8.94 36.76
C ALA A 17 -4.62 -8.97 35.62
N GLN A 18 -4.24 -10.17 35.19
CA GLN A 18 -3.45 -10.36 33.98
C GLN A 18 -4.28 -9.94 32.77
N SER A 19 -3.74 -9.01 31.99
CA SER A 19 -4.33 -8.61 30.72
C SER A 19 -4.43 -9.86 29.81
N PRO A 20 -5.54 -10.06 29.06
CA PRO A 20 -5.63 -11.17 28.15
C PRO A 20 -4.51 -11.09 27.11
N ASP A 21 -3.76 -12.16 26.94
CA ASP A 21 -2.75 -12.29 25.88
C ASP A 21 -3.42 -12.05 24.53
N MET A 22 -3.16 -10.89 23.91
CA MET A 22 -3.54 -10.62 22.54
C MET A 22 -2.66 -11.47 21.64
N HIS A 23 -3.19 -12.59 21.18
CA HIS A 23 -2.53 -13.44 20.21
C HIS A 23 -2.40 -12.68 18.88
N VAL A 24 -1.20 -12.20 18.57
CA VAL A 24 -0.88 -11.59 17.26
C VAL A 24 -0.60 -12.74 16.28
N PRO A 25 -1.34 -12.87 15.17
CA PRO A 25 -1.31 -14.05 14.29
C PRO A 25 0.04 -14.39 13.63
N ASN A 26 1.07 -13.56 13.77
CA ASN A 26 2.36 -13.72 13.09
C ASN A 26 3.54 -14.10 13.99
N GLY A 27 3.31 -14.69 15.15
CA GLY A 27 4.38 -15.34 15.94
C GLY A 27 5.41 -14.41 16.59
N HIS A 28 5.23 -13.09 16.58
CA HIS A 28 6.14 -12.13 17.21
C HIS A 28 5.70 -11.76 18.64
N VAL A 29 5.47 -12.79 19.47
CA VAL A 29 5.19 -12.56 20.90
C VAL A 29 6.47 -12.06 21.56
N GLY A 30 6.49 -10.77 21.91
CA GLY A 30 7.61 -10.12 22.60
C GLY A 30 8.46 -9.17 21.77
N GLU A 31 8.30 -9.10 20.45
CA GLU A 31 8.95 -8.07 19.63
C GLU A 31 8.02 -6.86 19.42
N HIS A 32 8.45 -5.70 19.88
CA HIS A 32 7.75 -4.42 19.66
C HIS A 32 8.26 -3.67 18.42
N ILE A 33 9.13 -4.31 17.64
CA ILE A 33 9.73 -3.76 16.42
C ILE A 33 9.31 -4.62 15.24
N VAL A 34 8.74 -3.99 14.21
CA VAL A 34 8.36 -4.66 12.96
C VAL A 34 9.29 -4.22 11.83
N THR A 35 9.74 -5.16 11.03
CA THR A 35 10.50 -4.88 9.81
C THR A 35 9.52 -4.81 8.64
N MET A 36 9.51 -3.68 7.94
CA MET A 36 8.72 -3.49 6.73
C MET A 36 9.58 -3.78 5.50
N GLN A 37 9.02 -4.54 4.56
CA GLN A 37 9.68 -4.85 3.30
C GLN A 37 9.10 -3.96 2.20
N LYS A 38 9.98 -3.34 1.44
CA LYS A 38 9.64 -2.48 0.31
C LYS A 38 10.75 -2.55 -0.74
N LEU A 39 10.47 -2.07 -1.94
CA LEU A 39 11.52 -1.90 -2.95
C LEU A 39 12.56 -0.88 -2.46
N ASP A 40 13.80 -1.03 -2.88
CA ASP A 40 14.77 0.05 -2.70
C ASP A 40 14.43 1.24 -3.62
N TRP A 41 15.00 2.40 -3.30
CA TRP A 41 14.70 3.64 -4.03
C TRP A 41 15.14 3.60 -5.49
N PHE A 42 16.20 2.83 -5.81
CA PHE A 42 16.76 2.74 -7.15
C PHE A 42 15.82 1.95 -8.06
N LEU A 43 15.35 0.78 -7.62
CA LEU A 43 14.35 -0.01 -8.36
C LEU A 43 13.02 0.73 -8.50
N ALA A 44 12.58 1.44 -7.45
CA ALA A 44 11.40 2.29 -7.51
C ALA A 44 11.52 3.39 -8.58
N ALA A 45 12.69 4.04 -8.67
CA ALA A 45 12.97 5.04 -9.70
C ALA A 45 13.03 4.44 -11.12
N GLN A 46 13.62 3.25 -11.27
CA GLN A 46 13.65 2.54 -12.56
C GLN A 46 12.25 2.16 -13.04
N LEU A 47 11.38 1.70 -12.15
CA LEU A 47 9.98 1.40 -12.45
C LEU A 47 9.23 2.64 -12.94
N ALA A 48 9.34 3.76 -12.20
CA ALA A 48 8.70 5.01 -12.58
C ALA A 48 9.21 5.52 -13.94
N LEU A 49 10.52 5.47 -14.17
CA LEU A 49 11.15 5.86 -15.43
C LEU A 49 10.69 4.99 -16.61
N GLU A 50 10.62 3.67 -16.40
CA GLU A 50 10.20 2.75 -17.45
C GLU A 50 8.73 2.92 -17.80
N ALA A 51 7.85 3.16 -16.83
CA ALA A 51 6.44 3.44 -17.09
C ALA A 51 6.27 4.70 -17.95
N VAL A 52 7.02 5.77 -17.63
CA VAL A 52 7.03 6.99 -18.47
C VAL A 52 7.56 6.70 -19.88
N ARG A 53 8.65 5.93 -20.01
CA ARG A 53 9.21 5.53 -21.32
C ARG A 53 8.24 4.69 -22.13
N SER A 54 7.59 3.71 -21.50
CA SER A 54 6.60 2.84 -22.14
C SER A 54 5.44 3.63 -22.75
N CYS A 55 4.94 4.63 -22.02
CA CYS A 55 3.93 5.54 -22.53
C CYS A 55 4.47 6.47 -23.63
N ALA A 56 5.69 7.01 -23.46
CA ALA A 56 6.31 7.90 -24.44
C ALA A 56 6.52 7.22 -25.81
N MET A 57 6.88 5.92 -25.83
CA MET A 57 6.98 5.14 -27.06
C MET A 57 5.64 5.00 -27.80
N GLN A 58 4.53 5.19 -27.12
CA GLN A 58 3.17 5.21 -27.67
C GLN A 58 2.67 6.63 -27.96
N GLY A 59 3.52 7.66 -27.78
CA GLY A 59 3.17 9.07 -28.03
C GLY A 59 2.43 9.73 -26.85
N TYR A 60 2.40 9.12 -25.66
CA TYR A 60 1.74 9.70 -24.49
C TYR A 60 2.73 10.29 -23.50
N SER A 61 2.46 11.52 -23.03
CA SER A 61 3.20 12.12 -21.94
C SER A 61 2.46 11.88 -20.64
N VAL A 62 3.14 11.23 -19.66
CA VAL A 62 2.53 10.78 -18.41
C VAL A 62 3.41 11.10 -17.20
N THR A 63 2.81 11.06 -16.01
CA THR A 63 3.51 10.97 -14.73
C THR A 63 3.36 9.54 -14.19
N ALA A 64 4.46 8.98 -13.68
CA ALA A 64 4.46 7.72 -12.94
C ALA A 64 4.91 7.98 -11.50
N THR A 65 4.19 7.39 -10.54
CA THR A 65 4.48 7.43 -9.10
C THR A 65 4.58 6.02 -8.55
N VAL A 66 5.64 5.73 -7.79
CA VAL A 66 5.78 4.51 -6.99
C VAL A 66 5.60 4.85 -5.53
N VAL A 67 4.73 4.13 -4.82
CA VAL A 67 4.55 4.21 -3.37
C VAL A 67 5.08 2.94 -2.70
N ASP A 68 5.59 3.10 -1.48
CA ASP A 68 6.06 2.00 -0.64
C ASP A 68 4.92 1.37 0.19
N THR A 69 5.26 0.42 1.06
CA THR A 69 4.32 -0.28 1.94
C THR A 69 3.79 0.56 3.11
N THR A 70 4.12 1.83 3.17
CA THR A 70 3.51 2.83 4.06
C THR A 70 2.58 3.79 3.31
N GLY A 71 2.47 3.63 1.98
CA GLY A 71 1.69 4.51 1.12
C GLY A 71 2.38 5.83 0.75
N HIS A 72 3.65 6.03 1.17
CA HIS A 72 4.41 7.22 0.82
C HIS A 72 5.05 7.09 -0.56
N GLN A 73 5.15 8.23 -1.25
CA GLN A 73 5.85 8.31 -2.53
C GLN A 73 7.33 8.01 -2.35
N GLN A 74 7.84 7.01 -3.06
CA GLN A 74 9.24 6.62 -3.08
C GLN A 74 9.96 7.11 -4.33
N ALA A 75 9.25 7.15 -5.47
CA ALA A 75 9.75 7.72 -6.71
C ALA A 75 8.63 8.37 -7.51
N VAL A 76 8.91 9.51 -8.14
CA VAL A 76 7.99 10.21 -9.05
C VAL A 76 8.77 10.69 -10.26
N ILE A 77 8.34 10.30 -11.45
CA ILE A 77 8.85 10.81 -12.72
C ILE A 77 7.70 11.43 -13.50
N LYS A 78 7.82 12.73 -13.75
CA LYS A 78 6.85 13.49 -14.55
C LYS A 78 7.41 13.77 -15.93
N GLY A 79 6.69 13.37 -16.97
CA GLY A 79 7.01 13.74 -18.36
C GLY A 79 6.87 15.24 -18.62
N ASP A 80 7.51 15.74 -19.68
CA ASP A 80 7.68 17.19 -19.90
C ASP A 80 6.36 17.91 -20.18
N SER A 81 5.46 17.33 -20.96
CA SER A 81 4.22 17.98 -21.45
C SER A 81 2.95 17.46 -20.78
N VAL A 82 3.05 16.84 -19.60
CA VAL A 82 1.90 16.34 -18.88
C VAL A 82 1.33 17.37 -17.90
N PRO A 83 0.00 17.51 -17.77
CA PRO A 83 -0.63 18.47 -16.88
C PRO A 83 -0.31 18.21 -15.41
N LEU A 84 -0.32 19.29 -14.60
CA LEU A 84 0.07 19.25 -13.19
C LEU A 84 -0.73 18.25 -12.34
N GLN A 85 -2.04 18.12 -12.60
CA GLN A 85 -2.90 17.17 -11.87
C GLN A 85 -2.44 15.72 -11.99
N SER A 86 -1.66 15.36 -13.02
CA SER A 86 -1.13 14.01 -13.19
C SER A 86 -0.26 13.55 -12.00
N LEU A 87 0.39 14.49 -11.30
CA LEU A 87 1.15 14.21 -10.08
C LEU A 87 0.23 13.63 -8.98
N SER A 88 -0.88 14.30 -8.70
CA SER A 88 -1.85 13.83 -7.71
C SER A 88 -2.56 12.55 -8.17
N VAL A 89 -2.96 12.49 -9.44
CA VAL A 89 -3.71 11.34 -9.97
C VAL A 89 -2.84 10.09 -10.02
N SER A 90 -1.58 10.17 -10.46
CA SER A 90 -0.68 9.01 -10.47
C SER A 90 -0.40 8.49 -9.05
N TYR A 91 -0.20 9.40 -8.08
CA TYR A 91 -0.06 9.02 -6.67
C TYR A 91 -1.29 8.28 -6.16
N ARG A 92 -2.49 8.84 -6.37
CA ARG A 92 -3.74 8.24 -5.89
C ARG A 92 -4.02 6.87 -6.52
N LYS A 93 -3.69 6.67 -7.81
CA LYS A 93 -3.74 5.36 -8.47
C LYS A 93 -2.75 4.37 -7.86
N ALA A 94 -1.50 4.80 -7.60
CA ALA A 94 -0.48 3.98 -6.94
C ALA A 94 -0.92 3.57 -5.52
N TYR A 95 -1.41 4.52 -4.74
CA TYR A 95 -1.90 4.28 -3.39
C TYR A 95 -3.11 3.32 -3.38
N THR A 96 -4.07 3.52 -4.28
CA THR A 96 -5.24 2.63 -4.41
C THR A 96 -4.82 1.22 -4.78
N ALA A 97 -3.92 1.06 -5.76
CA ALA A 97 -3.39 -0.24 -6.16
C ALA A 97 -2.66 -0.93 -4.99
N TYR A 98 -1.84 -0.19 -4.24
CA TYR A 98 -1.16 -0.72 -3.06
C TYR A 98 -2.16 -1.14 -1.97
N SER A 99 -2.97 -0.21 -1.47
CA SER A 99 -3.78 -0.41 -0.27
C SER A 99 -4.94 -1.39 -0.51
N TYR A 100 -5.66 -1.22 -1.61
CA TYR A 100 -6.80 -2.08 -1.95
C TYR A 100 -6.36 -3.35 -2.69
N GLY A 101 -5.26 -3.30 -3.43
CA GLY A 101 -4.62 -4.51 -3.95
C GLY A 101 -4.19 -5.46 -2.83
N LEU A 102 -3.67 -4.92 -1.71
CA LEU A 102 -3.38 -5.70 -0.51
C LEU A 102 -4.66 -6.25 0.12
N ALA A 103 -5.66 -5.39 0.38
CA ALA A 103 -6.88 -5.74 1.11
C ALA A 103 -7.76 -6.77 0.37
N PHE A 104 -7.83 -6.70 -0.96
CA PHE A 104 -8.68 -7.55 -1.79
C PHE A 104 -7.89 -8.58 -2.62
N ASN A 105 -6.57 -8.67 -2.43
CA ASN A 105 -5.67 -9.56 -3.18
C ASN A 105 -5.81 -9.41 -4.70
N MET A 106 -5.84 -8.18 -5.18
CA MET A 106 -5.93 -7.81 -6.60
C MET A 106 -4.65 -7.14 -7.07
N ASN A 107 -4.40 -7.17 -8.39
CA ASN A 107 -3.12 -6.69 -8.94
C ASN A 107 -3.22 -5.34 -9.61
N THR A 108 -4.42 -4.90 -10.02
CA THR A 108 -4.60 -3.64 -10.73
C THR A 108 -5.82 -2.89 -10.25
N THR A 109 -5.84 -1.57 -10.50
CA THR A 109 -7.05 -0.76 -10.25
C THR A 109 -8.21 -1.16 -11.16
N SER A 110 -7.95 -1.65 -12.36
CA SER A 110 -8.99 -2.22 -13.25
C SER A 110 -9.66 -3.45 -12.65
N GLU A 111 -8.89 -4.36 -12.02
CA GLU A 111 -9.44 -5.52 -11.30
C GLU A 111 -10.34 -5.10 -10.14
N LEU A 112 -9.92 -4.11 -9.35
CA LEU A 112 -10.71 -3.55 -8.23
C LEU A 112 -12.05 -2.97 -8.71
N ILE A 113 -12.04 -2.27 -9.86
CA ILE A 113 -13.25 -1.70 -10.47
C ILE A 113 -14.17 -2.82 -10.98
N ALA A 114 -13.61 -3.81 -11.69
CA ALA A 114 -14.36 -4.95 -12.21
C ALA A 114 -15.02 -5.78 -11.09
N ALA A 115 -14.35 -5.90 -9.95
CA ALA A 115 -14.88 -6.56 -8.74
C ALA A 115 -15.90 -5.69 -7.99
N LYS A 116 -16.19 -4.47 -8.45
CA LYS A 116 -17.15 -3.54 -7.82
C LYS A 116 -16.85 -3.27 -6.34
N VAL A 117 -15.56 -3.12 -6.00
CA VAL A 117 -15.12 -2.82 -4.63
C VAL A 117 -15.80 -1.57 -4.07
N THR A 118 -16.11 -0.59 -4.93
CA THR A 118 -16.87 0.63 -4.59
C THR A 118 -18.37 0.52 -4.89
N GLY A 119 -18.93 -0.68 -4.85
CA GLY A 119 -20.37 -0.87 -5.00
C GLY A 119 -21.18 -0.18 -3.90
N PRO A 120 -22.53 -0.27 -3.93
CA PRO A 120 -23.40 0.52 -3.03
C PRO A 120 -23.05 0.40 -1.54
N ALA A 121 -22.59 -0.76 -1.08
CA ALA A 121 -22.20 -0.99 0.31
C ALA A 121 -20.90 -0.25 0.70
N ASN A 122 -20.02 0.03 -0.26
CA ASN A 122 -18.68 0.57 -0.05
C ASN A 122 -18.46 1.93 -0.75
N GLY A 123 -19.53 2.58 -1.22
CA GLY A 123 -19.43 3.84 -1.97
C GLY A 123 -18.70 4.96 -1.23
N ALA A 124 -18.74 4.94 0.10
CA ALA A 124 -18.00 5.88 0.94
C ALA A 124 -16.47 5.81 0.77
N LEU A 125 -15.91 4.72 0.25
CA LEU A 125 -14.48 4.61 -0.02
C LEU A 125 -13.98 5.65 -1.04
N ASN A 126 -14.86 6.11 -1.93
CA ASN A 126 -14.53 7.19 -2.88
C ASN A 126 -14.36 8.56 -2.24
N THR A 127 -14.69 8.73 -0.95
CA THR A 127 -14.52 9.99 -0.22
C THR A 127 -13.16 10.12 0.46
N ILE A 128 -12.36 9.04 0.48
CA ILE A 128 -11.00 9.05 1.04
C ILE A 128 -10.09 9.82 0.07
N PRO A 129 -9.41 10.90 0.51
CA PRO A 129 -8.69 11.80 -0.40
C PRO A 129 -7.60 11.13 -1.24
N GLU A 130 -6.90 10.14 -0.65
CA GLU A 130 -5.79 9.43 -1.29
C GLU A 130 -6.25 8.33 -2.27
N VAL A 131 -7.53 7.96 -2.22
CA VAL A 131 -8.08 6.84 -2.99
C VAL A 131 -8.66 7.33 -4.33
N LEU A 132 -8.40 6.57 -5.39
CA LEU A 132 -8.94 6.83 -6.71
C LEU A 132 -9.14 5.51 -7.49
N PHE A 133 -10.37 5.04 -7.58
CA PHE A 133 -10.74 3.85 -8.35
C PHE A 133 -10.89 4.19 -9.84
N VAL A 134 -9.75 4.43 -10.49
CA VAL A 134 -9.62 4.68 -11.93
C VAL A 134 -8.47 3.81 -12.45
N PRO A 135 -8.58 3.17 -13.63
CA PRO A 135 -7.50 2.36 -14.19
C PRO A 135 -6.17 3.12 -14.28
N GLY A 136 -5.06 2.44 -14.08
CA GLY A 136 -3.71 3.01 -14.18
C GLY A 136 -2.82 2.72 -12.98
N GLY A 137 -3.29 1.95 -12.00
CA GLY A 137 -2.51 1.51 -10.85
C GLY A 137 -2.22 0.02 -10.88
N VAL A 138 -1.01 -0.38 -10.47
CA VAL A 138 -0.57 -1.78 -10.37
C VAL A 138 0.05 -2.04 -9.00
N THR A 139 -0.38 -3.11 -8.34
CA THR A 139 0.19 -3.58 -7.07
C THR A 139 1.55 -4.23 -7.32
N LEU A 140 2.57 -3.81 -6.59
CA LEU A 140 3.90 -4.39 -6.67
C LEU A 140 4.00 -5.57 -5.70
N ARG A 141 4.34 -6.75 -6.22
CA ARG A 141 4.36 -7.99 -5.43
C ARG A 141 5.64 -8.75 -5.62
N ARG A 142 6.16 -9.30 -4.52
CA ARG A 142 7.29 -10.22 -4.56
C ARG A 142 6.92 -11.48 -5.34
N VAL A 143 7.88 -11.96 -6.14
CA VAL A 143 7.65 -13.14 -7.01
C VAL A 143 7.54 -14.44 -6.20
N SER A 144 8.30 -14.56 -5.11
CA SER A 144 8.42 -15.82 -4.35
C SER A 144 7.19 -16.16 -3.52
N ASP A 145 6.53 -15.16 -2.92
CA ASP A 145 5.48 -15.37 -1.91
C ASP A 145 4.27 -14.45 -2.07
N ASN A 146 4.25 -13.65 -3.14
CA ASN A 146 3.17 -12.69 -3.42
C ASN A 146 3.02 -11.55 -2.38
N THR A 147 4.01 -11.35 -1.51
CA THR A 147 4.04 -10.24 -0.54
C THR A 147 3.95 -8.90 -1.27
N VAL A 148 3.08 -8.01 -0.81
CA VAL A 148 2.94 -6.66 -1.37
C VAL A 148 4.14 -5.82 -0.96
N LEU A 149 4.80 -5.19 -1.94
CA LEU A 149 5.99 -4.34 -1.78
C LEU A 149 5.70 -2.85 -2.00
N GLY A 150 4.46 -2.52 -2.40
CA GLY A 150 4.03 -1.16 -2.70
C GLY A 150 3.05 -1.13 -3.88
N GLY A 151 3.00 0.01 -4.57
CA GLY A 151 2.19 0.21 -5.78
C GLY A 151 2.82 1.19 -6.75
N ILE A 152 2.51 1.05 -8.03
CA ILE A 152 2.83 2.03 -9.06
C ILE A 152 1.55 2.55 -9.70
N GLY A 153 1.50 3.86 -9.98
CA GLY A 153 0.39 4.51 -10.67
C GLY A 153 0.89 5.41 -11.79
N VAL A 154 0.17 5.40 -12.90
CA VAL A 154 0.46 6.22 -14.08
C VAL A 154 -0.75 7.10 -14.40
N SER A 155 -0.49 8.33 -14.86
CA SER A 155 -1.54 9.27 -15.25
C SER A 155 -1.06 10.22 -16.33
N GLY A 156 -1.89 10.42 -17.37
CA GLY A 156 -1.63 11.38 -18.43
C GLY A 156 -2.01 10.90 -19.83
N ALA A 157 -2.10 9.60 -20.05
CA ALA A 157 -2.58 9.06 -21.32
C ALA A 157 -4.09 9.32 -21.50
N PRO A 158 -4.58 9.33 -22.76
CA PRO A 158 -6.01 9.50 -23.05
C PRO A 158 -6.78 8.19 -22.78
N GLY A 159 -7.01 7.89 -21.50
CA GLY A 159 -7.66 6.69 -20.98
C GLY A 159 -6.81 5.96 -19.94
N GLY A 160 -7.43 5.62 -18.81
CA GLY A 160 -6.73 5.00 -17.69
C GLY A 160 -6.17 3.61 -18.01
N GLU A 161 -6.79 2.89 -18.93
CA GLU A 161 -6.33 1.57 -19.38
C GLU A 161 -4.95 1.67 -20.07
N LYS A 162 -4.70 2.78 -20.79
CA LYS A 162 -3.38 3.04 -21.39
C LYS A 162 -2.35 3.38 -20.34
N ASP A 163 -2.72 4.16 -19.32
CA ASP A 163 -1.89 4.40 -18.14
C ASP A 163 -1.50 3.07 -17.47
N GLU A 164 -2.49 2.19 -17.25
CA GLU A 164 -2.28 0.89 -16.60
C GLU A 164 -1.39 -0.03 -17.43
N ALA A 165 -1.55 -0.04 -18.75
CA ALA A 165 -0.68 -0.81 -19.64
C ALA A 165 0.79 -0.37 -19.54
N CYS A 166 1.06 0.94 -19.41
CA CYS A 166 2.42 1.45 -19.21
C CYS A 166 2.98 1.04 -17.84
N ALA A 167 2.17 1.06 -16.79
CA ALA A 167 2.54 0.59 -15.47
C ALA A 167 2.86 -0.91 -15.48
N GLN A 168 2.00 -1.72 -16.11
CA GLN A 168 2.20 -3.17 -16.25
C GLN A 168 3.46 -3.50 -17.05
N ALA A 169 3.76 -2.76 -18.11
CA ALA A 169 4.99 -2.94 -18.90
C ALA A 169 6.25 -2.72 -18.04
N ALA A 170 6.26 -1.69 -17.20
CA ALA A 170 7.35 -1.44 -16.26
C ALA A 170 7.50 -2.58 -15.24
N VAL A 171 6.40 -3.01 -14.63
CA VAL A 171 6.38 -4.12 -13.66
C VAL A 171 6.88 -5.41 -14.32
N GLN A 172 6.43 -5.72 -15.53
CA GLN A 172 6.86 -6.92 -16.25
C GLN A 172 8.35 -6.91 -16.55
N LYS A 173 8.90 -5.76 -16.96
CA LYS A 173 10.33 -5.61 -17.26
C LYS A 173 11.24 -5.90 -16.07
N TYR A 174 10.85 -5.42 -14.88
CA TYR A 174 11.64 -5.56 -13.65
C TYR A 174 11.15 -6.69 -12.74
N ARG A 175 10.23 -7.54 -13.21
CA ARG A 175 9.62 -8.59 -12.38
C ARG A 175 10.64 -9.51 -11.70
N ALA A 176 11.74 -9.83 -12.36
CA ALA A 176 12.77 -10.71 -11.81
C ALA A 176 13.53 -10.09 -10.60
N ASP A 177 13.44 -8.76 -10.44
CA ASP A 177 14.10 -8.03 -9.36
C ASP A 177 13.22 -7.91 -8.10
N PHE A 178 11.95 -8.31 -8.17
CA PHE A 178 11.03 -8.35 -7.02
C PHE A 178 11.26 -9.61 -6.17
N ARG A 179 12.39 -9.67 -5.48
CA ARG A 179 12.88 -10.81 -4.67
C ARG A 179 12.68 -10.57 -3.18
#